data_e666e4f54f4a950ffefc6adb7008c372
#
_entry.id   e666e4f54f4a950ffefc6adb7008c372
#
_cell.length_a   1.000
_cell.length_b   1.000
_cell.length_c   1.000
_cell.angle_alpha   90.00
_cell.angle_beta   90.00
_cell.angle_gamma   90.00
#
_symmetry.space_group_name_H-M   'P 1'
#
loop_
_entity.id
_entity.type
_entity.pdbx_description
1 polymer ?
#
loop_
_entity_poly.entity_id
_entity_poly.type
_entity_poly.pdbx_seq_one_letter_code
_entity_poly.pdbx_strand_id
1 'polypeptide(L)'
;LISWAAVGCVPLSETTVFYTPASDRVYPPKGKRDPVPVLSEPPAWPHQVIGRFALQSDRGYPFVSKALLYNARLQGADAVVVRKVGFDVRQTVNQIPASWESIPQSNVIYQRVQNAQGQWETVPQVYTTYVPVFRPERTVVSEKQWTDVTAEMVVRRGKVPLAAPGTAETVMPR
;
A
#
# COMPACT_ATOMS: atom_id res chain seq x y z
N LEU A 1 8.74 -31.91 -2.24
CA LEU A 1 9.16 -30.75 -3.06
C LEU A 1 7.90 -30.07 -3.58
N ILE A 2 7.47 -29.00 -2.89
CA ILE A 2 6.30 -28.19 -3.28
C ILE A 2 6.87 -26.98 -4.04
N SER A 3 6.63 -26.95 -5.35
CA SER A 3 6.96 -25.83 -6.23
C SER A 3 5.94 -24.70 -6.01
N TRP A 4 6.37 -23.57 -5.48
CA TRP A 4 5.57 -22.35 -5.41
C TRP A 4 5.63 -21.65 -6.77
N ALA A 5 4.53 -21.74 -7.52
CA ALA A 5 4.34 -20.92 -8.70
C ALA A 5 4.26 -19.44 -8.28
N ALA A 6 5.13 -18.62 -8.85
CA ALA A 6 5.12 -17.19 -8.67
C ALA A 6 3.82 -16.61 -9.28
N VAL A 7 2.86 -16.30 -8.44
CA VAL A 7 1.70 -15.49 -8.79
C VAL A 7 2.19 -14.08 -9.06
N GLY A 8 1.85 -13.56 -10.23
CA GLY A 8 2.30 -12.28 -10.75
C GLY A 8 2.24 -11.16 -9.70
N CYS A 9 3.35 -10.44 -9.58
CA CYS A 9 3.47 -9.28 -8.71
C CYS A 9 2.50 -8.19 -9.15
N VAL A 10 1.35 -8.12 -8.48
CA VAL A 10 0.62 -6.85 -8.39
C VAL A 10 1.59 -5.91 -7.67
N PRO A 11 1.94 -4.73 -8.24
CA PRO A 11 2.81 -3.80 -7.57
C PRO A 11 2.18 -3.43 -6.24
N LEU A 12 2.76 -3.94 -5.16
CA LEU A 12 2.37 -3.56 -3.80
C LEU A 12 2.59 -2.05 -3.73
N SER A 13 1.53 -1.33 -3.40
CA SER A 13 1.65 0.12 -3.14
C SER A 13 2.75 0.31 -2.09
N GLU A 14 3.74 1.09 -2.44
CA GLU A 14 4.86 1.35 -1.57
C GLU A 14 4.41 2.31 -0.46
N THR A 15 4.50 1.85 0.76
CA THR A 15 4.25 2.68 1.94
C THR A 15 5.38 2.46 2.92
N THR A 16 6.07 3.53 3.23
CA THR A 16 7.16 3.51 4.19
C THR A 16 6.75 4.30 5.43
N VAL A 17 6.95 3.70 6.60
CA VAL A 17 6.64 4.31 7.89
C VAL A 17 7.89 4.30 8.73
N PHE A 18 8.36 5.48 9.09
CA PHE A 18 9.46 5.66 10.04
C PHE A 18 8.89 6.23 11.34
N TYR A 19 9.17 5.56 12.44
CA TYR A 19 8.86 6.03 13.77
C TYR A 19 10.13 6.25 14.57
N THR A 20 10.26 7.44 15.14
CA THR A 20 11.36 7.78 16.05
C THR A 20 10.76 8.11 17.40
N PRO A 21 10.97 7.29 18.44
CA PRO A 21 10.52 7.58 19.80
C PRO A 21 11.26 8.81 20.34
N ALA A 22 10.57 9.64 21.10
CA ALA A 22 11.16 10.79 21.80
C ALA A 22 11.72 10.40 23.18
N SER A 23 11.33 9.24 23.71
CA SER A 23 11.82 8.69 24.98
C SER A 23 11.55 7.19 25.03
N ASP A 24 12.18 6.50 25.97
CA ASP A 24 11.96 5.06 26.23
C ASP A 24 10.62 4.76 26.93
N ARG A 25 9.82 5.77 27.18
CA ARG A 25 8.52 5.61 27.83
C ARG A 25 7.50 5.05 26.87
N VAL A 26 6.87 3.95 27.25
CA VAL A 26 5.82 3.28 26.51
C VAL A 26 4.47 3.65 27.12
N TYR A 27 3.50 4.01 26.32
CA TYR A 27 2.14 4.32 26.75
C TYR A 27 1.16 3.21 26.36
N PRO A 28 0.09 2.97 27.15
CA PRO A 28 -0.87 1.93 26.81
C PRO A 28 -1.53 2.22 25.46
N PRO A 29 -1.60 1.21 24.57
CA PRO A 29 -2.27 1.37 23.30
C PRO A 29 -3.74 1.77 23.49
N LYS A 30 -4.24 2.59 22.58
CA LYS A 30 -5.65 2.97 22.53
C LYS A 30 -6.48 1.97 21.75
N GLY A 31 -7.72 1.79 22.16
CA GLY A 31 -8.69 0.99 21.45
C GLY A 31 -9.02 1.56 20.06
N LYS A 32 -9.52 0.72 19.17
CA LYS A 32 -9.87 1.11 17.79
C LYS A 32 -10.88 2.27 17.73
N ARG A 33 -11.75 2.39 18.74
CA ARG A 33 -12.79 3.42 18.83
C ARG A 33 -12.36 4.68 19.59
N ASP A 34 -11.21 4.65 20.26
CA ASP A 34 -10.74 5.79 21.03
C ASP A 34 -10.38 6.94 20.09
N PRO A 35 -10.86 8.17 20.37
CA PRO A 35 -10.58 9.31 19.52
C PRO A 35 -9.11 9.71 19.65
N VAL A 36 -8.45 9.89 18.52
CA VAL A 36 -7.13 10.49 18.40
C VAL A 36 -7.25 11.59 17.35
N PRO A 37 -7.45 12.85 17.75
CA PRO A 37 -7.57 13.95 16.82
C PRO A 37 -6.27 14.18 16.07
N VAL A 38 -6.40 14.53 14.79
CA VAL A 38 -5.31 15.00 13.95
C VAL A 38 -5.38 16.52 13.90
N LEU A 39 -4.34 17.17 14.33
CA LEU A 39 -4.25 18.61 14.50
C LEU A 39 -3.18 19.19 13.56
N SER A 40 -3.41 20.39 13.06
CA SER A 40 -2.40 21.18 12.33
C SER A 40 -1.49 21.98 13.26
N GLU A 41 -1.95 22.22 14.47
CA GLU A 41 -1.23 22.99 15.49
C GLU A 41 -1.14 22.20 16.81
N PRO A 42 -0.15 22.48 17.65
CA PRO A 42 -0.06 21.87 18.98
C PRO A 42 -1.35 22.10 19.79
N PRO A 43 -1.81 21.10 20.55
CA PRO A 43 -3.00 21.26 21.38
C PRO A 43 -2.79 22.30 22.47
N ALA A 44 -3.85 23.03 22.82
CA ALA A 44 -3.82 24.07 23.87
C ALA A 44 -3.58 23.49 25.28
N TRP A 45 -3.82 22.19 25.49
CA TRP A 45 -3.57 21.54 26.78
C TRP A 45 -2.09 21.18 26.97
N PRO A 46 -1.57 21.15 28.20
CA PRO A 46 -0.20 20.73 28.48
C PRO A 46 0.08 19.33 27.93
N HIS A 47 1.06 19.21 27.07
CA HIS A 47 1.39 17.97 26.38
C HIS A 47 2.91 17.70 26.37
N GLN A 48 3.24 16.47 26.04
CA GLN A 48 4.61 16.05 25.74
C GLN A 48 4.63 15.24 24.45
N VAL A 49 5.68 15.42 23.66
CA VAL A 49 5.91 14.62 22.45
C VAL A 49 6.43 13.26 22.87
N ILE A 50 5.83 12.19 22.38
CA ILE A 50 6.26 10.81 22.64
C ILE A 50 6.99 10.19 21.46
N GLY A 51 6.85 10.75 20.28
CA GLY A 51 7.55 10.30 19.09
C GLY A 51 7.20 11.11 17.85
N ARG A 52 7.95 10.85 16.80
CA ARG A 52 7.76 11.47 15.47
C ARG A 52 7.54 10.40 14.44
N PHE A 53 6.65 10.68 13.50
CA PHE A 53 6.41 9.89 12.32
C PHE A 53 6.86 10.61 11.07
N ALA A 54 7.46 9.84 10.15
CA ALA A 54 7.57 10.19 8.76
C ALA A 54 6.93 9.07 7.94
N LEU A 55 5.91 9.41 7.17
CA LEU A 55 5.18 8.50 6.29
C LEU A 55 5.32 8.96 4.86
N GLN A 56 5.58 7.99 3.97
CA GLN A 56 5.57 8.19 2.52
C GLN A 56 4.65 7.13 1.89
N SER A 57 3.78 7.53 0.99
CA SER A 57 2.90 6.60 0.29
C SER A 57 2.46 7.13 -1.07
N ASP A 58 2.33 6.21 -2.01
CA ASP A 58 1.75 6.42 -3.34
C ASP A 58 0.22 6.32 -3.37
N ARG A 59 -0.42 6.05 -2.22
CA ARG A 59 -1.88 5.90 -2.09
C ARG A 59 -2.62 7.20 -1.74
N GLY A 60 -1.90 8.31 -1.67
CA GLY A 60 -2.46 9.61 -1.37
C GLY A 60 -2.76 9.84 0.13
N TYR A 61 -3.10 11.08 0.45
CA TYR A 61 -3.31 11.56 1.82
C TYR A 61 -4.35 10.79 2.64
N PRO A 62 -5.52 10.37 2.11
CA PRO A 62 -6.50 9.62 2.89
C PRO A 62 -5.97 8.29 3.44
N PHE A 63 -5.10 7.63 2.71
CA PHE A 63 -4.46 6.41 3.17
C PHE A 63 -3.40 6.70 4.24
N VAL A 64 -2.55 7.69 3.99
CA VAL A 64 -1.51 8.14 4.94
C VAL A 64 -2.13 8.56 6.26
N SER A 65 -3.22 9.30 6.23
CA SER A 65 -3.97 9.73 7.42
C SER A 65 -4.48 8.54 8.26
N LYS A 66 -5.02 7.50 7.61
CA LYS A 66 -5.45 6.27 8.31
C LYS A 66 -4.28 5.52 8.93
N ALA A 67 -3.17 5.40 8.21
CA ALA A 67 -1.96 4.74 8.71
C ALA A 67 -1.37 5.50 9.91
N LEU A 68 -1.38 6.84 9.83
CA LEU A 68 -0.93 7.71 10.91
C LEU A 68 -1.77 7.51 12.18
N LEU A 69 -3.10 7.52 12.05
CA LEU A 69 -4.02 7.28 13.17
C LEU A 69 -3.88 5.88 13.78
N TYR A 70 -3.69 4.87 12.95
CA TYR A 70 -3.46 3.51 13.42
C TYR A 70 -2.20 3.43 14.29
N ASN A 71 -1.09 3.95 13.78
CA ASN A 71 0.18 3.95 14.51
C ASN A 71 0.11 4.82 15.78
N ALA A 72 -0.57 5.96 15.73
CA ALA A 72 -0.76 6.81 16.91
C ALA A 72 -1.50 6.10 18.05
N ARG A 73 -2.53 5.30 17.69
CA ARG A 73 -3.25 4.47 18.68
C ARG A 73 -2.34 3.39 19.28
N LEU A 74 -1.55 2.71 18.46
CA LEU A 74 -0.60 1.70 18.94
C LEU A 74 0.40 2.29 19.94
N GLN A 75 0.84 3.52 19.73
CA GLN A 75 1.76 4.23 20.63
C GLN A 75 1.06 4.94 21.79
N GLY A 76 -0.26 4.80 21.92
CA GLY A 76 -1.03 5.41 23.00
C GLY A 76 -1.13 6.93 22.96
N ALA A 77 -0.94 7.55 21.79
CA ALA A 77 -1.01 8.99 21.62
C ALA A 77 -2.41 9.56 21.91
N ASP A 78 -2.48 10.74 22.50
CA ASP A 78 -3.74 11.45 22.74
C ASP A 78 -4.13 12.34 21.56
N ALA A 79 -3.15 12.82 20.80
CA ALA A 79 -3.34 13.52 19.54
C ALA A 79 -2.12 13.34 18.63
N VAL A 80 -2.34 13.64 17.36
CA VAL A 80 -1.29 13.71 16.33
C VAL A 80 -1.23 15.13 15.82
N VAL A 81 -0.04 15.73 15.81
CA VAL A 81 0.19 17.06 15.26
C VAL A 81 0.92 16.91 13.94
N VAL A 82 0.27 17.23 12.84
CA VAL A 82 0.87 17.18 11.50
C VAL A 82 1.75 18.40 11.32
N ARG A 83 3.03 18.19 11.06
CA ARG A 83 4.02 19.26 10.88
C ARG A 83 4.23 19.64 9.42
N LYS A 84 4.16 18.64 8.54
CA LYS A 84 4.37 18.86 7.11
C LYS A 84 3.57 17.84 6.32
N VAL A 85 2.93 18.30 5.26
CA VAL A 85 2.39 17.46 4.18
C VAL A 85 3.07 17.91 2.90
N GLY A 86 3.68 16.99 2.19
CA GLY A 86 4.32 17.22 0.91
C GLY A 86 3.72 16.28 -0.14
N PHE A 87 3.76 16.73 -1.39
CA PHE A 87 3.40 15.93 -2.54
C PHE A 87 4.58 15.95 -3.51
N ASP A 88 4.98 14.77 -3.96
CA ASP A 88 6.07 14.59 -4.90
C ASP A 88 5.58 13.74 -6.07
N VAL A 89 6.04 14.02 -7.27
CA VAL A 89 5.75 13.23 -8.47
C VAL A 89 7.03 12.55 -8.89
N ARG A 90 7.05 11.22 -8.77
CA ARG A 90 8.19 10.40 -9.19
C ARG A 90 7.91 9.79 -10.54
N GLN A 91 8.83 9.96 -11.45
CA GLN A 91 8.80 9.36 -12.77
C GLN A 91 9.62 8.08 -12.76
N THR A 92 9.03 7.02 -13.29
CA THR A 92 9.72 5.76 -13.55
C THR A 92 9.78 5.55 -15.05
N VAL A 93 10.98 5.39 -15.57
CA VAL A 93 11.22 5.12 -16.97
C VAL A 93 11.50 3.63 -17.14
N ASN A 94 10.60 2.93 -17.81
CA ASN A 94 10.74 1.50 -18.11
C ASN A 94 11.00 1.34 -19.61
N GLN A 95 12.10 0.68 -19.94
CA GLN A 95 12.37 0.23 -21.30
C GLN A 95 11.77 -1.16 -21.48
N ILE A 96 10.83 -1.29 -22.41
CA ILE A 96 10.25 -2.55 -22.79
C ILE A 96 11.00 -3.01 -24.03
N PRO A 97 11.76 -4.11 -23.98
CA PRO A 97 12.51 -4.59 -25.11
C PRO A 97 11.60 -5.02 -26.26
N ALA A 98 12.14 -4.99 -27.45
CA ALA A 98 11.44 -5.51 -28.61
C ALA A 98 11.08 -6.99 -28.41
N SER A 99 9.88 -7.37 -28.76
CA SER A 99 9.36 -8.73 -28.60
C SER A 99 8.42 -9.14 -29.72
N TRP A 100 8.30 -10.45 -29.95
CA TRP A 100 7.25 -11.02 -30.79
C TRP A 100 6.09 -11.45 -29.89
N GLU A 101 4.89 -11.02 -30.23
CA GLU A 101 3.66 -11.36 -29.53
C GLU A 101 2.72 -12.09 -30.49
N SER A 102 2.14 -13.20 -30.04
CA SER A 102 1.15 -13.94 -30.80
C SER A 102 -0.25 -13.41 -30.48
N ILE A 103 -0.84 -12.70 -31.43
CA ILE A 103 -2.19 -12.13 -31.25
C ILE A 103 -3.22 -13.09 -31.85
N PRO A 104 -4.26 -13.48 -31.09
CA PRO A 104 -5.35 -14.29 -31.63
C PRO A 104 -6.18 -13.49 -32.63
N GLN A 105 -6.36 -14.08 -33.81
CA GLN A 105 -7.21 -13.55 -34.86
C GLN A 105 -8.32 -14.54 -35.17
N SER A 106 -9.56 -14.13 -35.02
CA SER A 106 -10.72 -14.94 -35.36
C SER A 106 -11.04 -14.80 -36.83
N ASN A 107 -11.12 -15.96 -37.52
CA ASN A 107 -11.48 -16.05 -38.92
C ASN A 107 -12.75 -16.87 -39.07
N VAL A 108 -13.57 -16.52 -40.06
CA VAL A 108 -14.78 -17.27 -40.39
C VAL A 108 -14.60 -17.91 -41.74
N ILE A 109 -14.75 -19.21 -41.81
CA ILE A 109 -14.87 -19.97 -43.06
C ILE A 109 -16.29 -20.49 -43.18
N TYR A 110 -16.77 -20.59 -44.42
CA TYR A 110 -18.08 -21.16 -44.72
C TYR A 110 -17.88 -22.56 -45.27
N GLN A 111 -18.37 -23.57 -44.52
CA GLN A 111 -18.35 -24.96 -44.96
C GLN A 111 -19.74 -25.38 -45.44
N ARG A 112 -19.77 -26.13 -46.55
CA ARG A 112 -20.97 -26.84 -46.96
C ARG A 112 -21.07 -28.15 -46.21
N VAL A 113 -22.10 -28.34 -45.45
CA VAL A 113 -22.41 -29.56 -44.71
C VAL A 113 -23.76 -30.09 -45.15
N GLN A 114 -23.93 -31.42 -45.17
CA GLN A 114 -25.21 -32.03 -45.47
C GLN A 114 -26.01 -32.17 -44.18
N ASN A 115 -27.23 -31.63 -44.15
CA ASN A 115 -28.10 -31.76 -43.00
C ASN A 115 -28.72 -33.19 -42.91
N ALA A 116 -29.46 -33.44 -41.86
CA ALA A 116 -30.10 -34.77 -41.62
C ALA A 116 -31.10 -35.17 -42.72
N GLN A 117 -31.60 -34.22 -43.51
CA GLN A 117 -32.53 -34.43 -44.63
C GLN A 117 -31.79 -34.60 -45.96
N GLY A 118 -30.45 -34.63 -45.97
CA GLY A 118 -29.64 -34.78 -47.18
C GLY A 118 -29.45 -33.48 -48.00
N GLN A 119 -29.88 -32.35 -47.50
CA GLN A 119 -29.73 -31.05 -48.13
C GLN A 119 -28.39 -30.40 -47.77
N TRP A 120 -27.80 -29.69 -48.75
CA TRP A 120 -26.55 -28.99 -48.50
C TRP A 120 -26.81 -27.58 -47.91
N GLU A 121 -26.26 -27.35 -46.74
CA GLU A 121 -26.32 -26.06 -46.05
C GLU A 121 -24.90 -25.48 -45.94
N THR A 122 -24.79 -24.15 -45.99
CA THR A 122 -23.57 -23.41 -45.77
C THR A 122 -23.53 -22.95 -44.31
N VAL A 123 -22.64 -23.49 -43.51
CA VAL A 123 -22.53 -23.19 -42.08
C VAL A 123 -21.24 -22.39 -41.85
N PRO A 124 -21.31 -21.24 -41.17
CA PRO A 124 -20.13 -20.53 -40.75
C PRO A 124 -19.40 -21.28 -39.66
N GLN A 125 -18.10 -21.47 -39.82
CA GLN A 125 -17.22 -22.04 -38.81
C GLN A 125 -16.18 -21.01 -38.42
N VAL A 126 -16.13 -20.69 -37.11
CA VAL A 126 -15.16 -19.75 -36.55
C VAL A 126 -13.94 -20.55 -36.07
N TYR A 127 -12.76 -20.13 -36.49
CA TYR A 127 -11.52 -20.65 -35.97
C TYR A 127 -10.57 -19.52 -35.62
N THR A 128 -9.72 -19.76 -34.64
CA THR A 128 -8.74 -18.79 -34.14
C THR A 128 -7.35 -19.18 -34.64
N THR A 129 -6.72 -18.26 -35.35
CA THR A 129 -5.29 -18.36 -35.69
C THR A 129 -4.49 -17.40 -34.85
N TYR A 130 -3.25 -17.74 -34.58
CA TYR A 130 -2.33 -16.86 -33.87
C TYR A 130 -1.35 -16.25 -34.87
N VAL A 131 -1.39 -14.93 -34.98
CA VAL A 131 -0.52 -14.19 -35.91
C VAL A 131 0.62 -13.56 -35.10
N PRO A 132 1.87 -13.82 -35.46
CA PRO A 132 3.01 -13.19 -34.81
C PRO A 132 3.07 -11.71 -35.19
N VAL A 133 3.07 -10.83 -34.20
CA VAL A 133 3.19 -9.38 -34.38
C VAL A 133 4.44 -8.90 -33.67
N PHE A 134 5.30 -8.22 -34.40
CA PHE A 134 6.49 -7.60 -33.84
C PHE A 134 6.11 -6.34 -33.07
N ARG A 135 6.51 -6.27 -31.79
CA ARG A 135 6.44 -5.08 -30.97
C ARG A 135 7.83 -4.45 -30.86
N PRO A 136 8.06 -3.27 -31.43
CA PRO A 136 9.34 -2.60 -31.31
C PRO A 136 9.64 -2.22 -29.86
N GLU A 137 10.90 -2.04 -29.56
CA GLU A 137 11.34 -1.46 -28.29
C GLU A 137 10.63 -0.12 -28.04
N ARG A 138 10.17 0.06 -26.82
CA ARG A 138 9.50 1.29 -26.42
C ARG A 138 9.86 1.69 -25.00
N THR A 139 9.98 2.98 -24.80
CA THR A 139 10.14 3.58 -23.48
C THR A 139 8.76 3.97 -22.95
N VAL A 140 8.41 3.47 -21.78
CA VAL A 140 7.19 3.85 -21.07
C VAL A 140 7.59 4.67 -19.86
N VAL A 141 7.14 5.92 -19.83
CA VAL A 141 7.28 6.80 -18.67
C VAL A 141 5.98 6.73 -17.88
N SER A 142 6.06 6.29 -16.65
CA SER A 142 4.94 6.30 -15.71
C SER A 142 5.21 7.31 -14.60
N GLU A 143 4.21 8.13 -14.29
CA GLU A 143 4.26 9.10 -13.20
C GLU A 143 3.47 8.56 -12.01
N LYS A 144 4.06 8.69 -10.83
CA LYS A 144 3.45 8.23 -9.59
C LYS A 144 3.50 9.35 -8.57
N GLN A 145 2.35 9.78 -8.10
CA GLN A 145 2.27 10.80 -7.07
C GLN A 145 2.51 10.18 -5.69
N TRP A 146 3.41 10.78 -4.94
CA TRP A 146 3.73 10.41 -3.57
C TRP A 146 3.23 11.45 -2.59
N THR A 147 2.78 11.01 -1.44
CA THR A 147 2.39 11.85 -0.32
C THR A 147 3.34 11.61 0.84
N ASP A 148 4.02 12.66 1.27
CA ASP A 148 4.94 12.66 2.40
C ASP A 148 4.29 13.40 3.58
N VAL A 149 4.25 12.76 4.74
CA VAL A 149 3.71 13.39 5.95
C VAL A 149 4.70 13.22 7.09
N THR A 150 5.02 14.33 7.75
CA THR A 150 5.71 14.31 9.04
C THR A 150 4.76 14.77 10.13
N ALA A 151 4.72 14.02 11.23
CA ALA A 151 3.82 14.29 12.34
C ALA A 151 4.48 13.97 13.68
N GLU A 152 4.03 14.65 14.72
CA GLU A 152 4.40 14.38 16.11
C GLU A 152 3.23 13.76 16.84
N MET A 153 3.50 12.71 17.62
CA MET A 153 2.55 12.15 18.55
C MET A 153 2.71 12.75 19.91
N VAL A 154 1.61 13.15 20.48
CA VAL A 154 1.60 13.82 21.75
C VAL A 154 0.64 13.14 22.74
N VAL A 155 1.02 13.15 24.02
CA VAL A 155 0.17 12.74 25.13
C VAL A 155 0.01 13.88 26.12
N ARG A 156 -1.08 13.85 26.87
CA ARG A 156 -1.28 14.81 27.96
C ARG A 156 -0.18 14.69 29.01
N ARG A 157 0.35 15.82 29.45
CA ARG A 157 1.34 15.83 30.52
C ARG A 157 0.73 15.24 31.78
N GLY A 158 1.43 14.33 32.45
CA GLY A 158 0.94 13.62 33.63
C GLY A 158 0.29 12.25 33.33
N LYS A 159 0.14 11.86 32.06
CA LYS A 159 -0.26 10.50 31.72
C LYS A 159 0.82 9.51 32.14
N VAL A 160 0.40 8.46 32.85
CA VAL A 160 1.30 7.44 33.38
C VAL A 160 1.71 6.50 32.26
N PRO A 161 3.01 6.33 31.97
CA PRO A 161 3.49 5.31 31.03
C PRO A 161 3.31 3.91 31.61
N LEU A 162 3.32 2.88 30.76
CA LEU A 162 3.43 1.49 31.22
C LEU A 162 4.78 1.30 31.91
N ALA A 163 4.78 0.52 33.00
CA ALA A 163 6.05 0.07 33.58
C ALA A 163 6.84 -0.70 32.53
N ALA A 164 8.13 -0.39 32.39
CA ALA A 164 8.99 -1.13 31.50
C ALA A 164 8.98 -2.61 31.91
N PRO A 165 8.81 -3.57 30.97
CA PRO A 165 8.93 -4.97 31.32
C PRO A 165 10.41 -5.26 31.70
N GLY A 166 10.69 -5.35 33.00
CA GLY A 166 12.05 -5.75 33.41
C GLY A 166 12.61 -5.23 34.73
N THR A 167 11.83 -4.60 35.60
CA THR A 167 12.27 -4.41 37.01
C THR A 167 11.38 -5.21 37.94
N ALA A 168 11.40 -6.55 37.80
CA ALA A 168 11.09 -7.41 38.93
C ALA A 168 12.23 -7.27 39.90
N GLU A 169 12.08 -6.42 40.90
CA GLU A 169 12.94 -6.34 42.06
C GLU A 169 12.93 -7.72 42.73
N THR A 170 14.00 -8.47 42.54
CA THR A 170 14.21 -9.75 43.22
C THR A 170 14.37 -9.43 44.72
N VAL A 171 13.26 -9.41 45.43
CA VAL A 171 13.28 -9.41 46.88
C VAL A 171 13.84 -10.77 47.31
N MET A 172 15.12 -10.82 47.67
CA MET A 172 15.70 -11.97 48.35
C MET A 172 15.11 -12.04 49.77
N PRO A 173 14.46 -13.14 50.15
CA PRO A 173 14.09 -13.35 51.55
C PRO A 173 15.36 -13.53 52.40
N ARG A 174 15.40 -12.78 53.50
CA ARG A 174 16.39 -12.96 54.56
C ARG A 174 16.10 -14.21 55.39
#